data_7cb4b6cc1e88e93bb593a1d43708b7c0
#
_entry.id   7cb4b6cc1e88e93bb593a1d43708b7c0
#
_cell.length_a   1.000
_cell.length_b   1.000
_cell.length_c   1.000
_cell.angle_alpha   90.00
_cell.angle_beta   90.00
_cell.angle_gamma   90.00
#
_symmetry.space_group_name_H-M   'P 1'
#
loop_
_entity.id
_entity.type
_entity.pdbx_description
1 polymer ?
#
loop_
_entity_poly.entity_id
_entity_poly.type
_entity_poly.pdbx_seq_one_letter_code
_entity_poly.pdbx_strand_id
1 'polypeptide(L)' 'MMYLILRETHYEGIDNSYDIEDFTNDHTKAVEKLQGYVLINDRKDRTYSILKYESPLLLTKEMEVA' A
#
# COMPACT_ATOMS: atom_id res chain seq x y z
N MET A 1 -4.69 11.26 -11.78
CA MET A 1 -4.13 9.97 -11.35
C MET A 1 -4.16 9.88 -9.83
N MET A 2 -4.50 8.73 -9.28
CA MET A 2 -4.61 8.54 -7.84
C MET A 2 -3.63 7.48 -7.37
N TYR A 3 -3.07 7.69 -6.19
CA TYR A 3 -2.18 6.74 -5.52
C TYR A 3 -2.85 6.25 -4.24
N LEU A 4 -2.85 4.94 -4.06
CA LEU A 4 -3.45 4.28 -2.90
C LEU A 4 -2.36 3.63 -2.06
N ILE A 5 -2.47 3.74 -0.74
CA ILE A 5 -1.58 3.01 0.16
C ILE A 5 -2.28 1.73 0.57
N LEU A 6 -1.74 0.61 0.13
CA LEU A 6 -2.28 -0.72 0.41
C LEU A 6 -1.53 -1.34 1.58
N ARG A 7 -2.28 -1.85 2.54
CA ARG A 7 -1.74 -2.72 3.59
C ARG A 7 -2.15 -4.16 3.28
N GLU A 8 -1.17 -5.02 3.13
CA GLU A 8 -1.39 -6.44 2.97
C GLU A 8 -0.97 -7.15 4.26
N THR A 9 -1.88 -7.91 4.86
CA THR A 9 -1.59 -8.71 6.04
C THR A 9 -1.49 -10.18 5.62
N HIS A 10 -0.38 -10.82 5.93
CA HIS A 10 -0.08 -12.19 5.54
C HIS A 10 -0.46 -13.15 6.65
N TYR A 11 -1.27 -14.15 6.31
CA TYR A 11 -1.71 -15.18 7.24
C TYR A 11 -1.19 -16.54 6.77
N GLU A 12 -0.67 -17.32 7.71
CA GLU A 12 -0.21 -18.66 7.42
C GLU A 12 -1.40 -19.58 7.10
N GLY A 13 -1.36 -20.23 5.94
CA GLY A 13 -2.33 -21.24 5.54
C GLY A 13 -3.65 -20.72 5.03
N ILE A 14 -3.86 -19.40 4.94
CA ILE A 14 -5.07 -18.78 4.41
C ILE A 14 -4.73 -17.59 3.52
N ASP A 15 -5.72 -17.04 2.83
CA ASP A 15 -5.55 -15.90 1.95
C ASP A 15 -5.15 -14.64 2.75
N ASN A 16 -4.33 -13.79 2.13
CA ASN A 16 -3.95 -12.52 2.71
C ASN A 16 -5.14 -11.56 2.77
N SER A 17 -5.10 -10.67 3.75
CA SER A 17 -6.06 -9.59 3.88
C SER A 17 -5.49 -8.31 3.26
N TYR A 18 -6.33 -7.52 2.60
CA TYR A 18 -5.95 -6.28 1.92
C TYR A 18 -6.81 -5.13 2.39
N ASP A 19 -6.17 -4.03 2.78
CA ASP A 19 -6.85 -2.82 3.22
C ASP A 19 -6.23 -1.59 2.57
N ILE A 20 -7.07 -0.67 2.11
CA ILE A 20 -6.62 0.64 1.64
C ILE A 20 -6.56 1.57 2.84
N GLU A 21 -5.35 1.98 3.21
CA GLU A 21 -5.12 2.81 4.39
C GLU A 21 -5.25 4.29 4.10
N ASP A 22 -4.88 4.71 2.89
CA ASP A 22 -4.87 6.12 2.54
C ASP A 22 -4.85 6.29 1.02
N PHE A 23 -5.07 7.51 0.56
CA PHE A 23 -4.97 7.83 -0.86
C PHE A 23 -4.55 9.28 -1.04
N THR A 24 -3.97 9.58 -2.21
CA THR A 24 -3.60 10.95 -2.58
C THR A 24 -3.43 11.02 -4.10
N ASN A 25 -3.57 12.21 -4.66
CA ASN A 25 -3.30 12.44 -6.07
C ASN A 25 -1.87 12.94 -6.32
N ASP A 26 -1.06 13.04 -5.29
CA ASP A 26 0.32 13.55 -5.34
C ASP A 26 1.29 12.40 -5.04
N HIS A 27 2.16 12.08 -6.01
CA HIS A 27 3.12 10.98 -5.87
C HIS A 27 4.08 11.19 -4.71
N THR A 28 4.58 12.42 -4.52
CA THR A 28 5.49 12.74 -3.42
C THR A 28 4.83 12.48 -2.07
N LYS A 29 3.57 12.90 -1.92
CA LYS A 29 2.80 12.64 -0.70
C LYS A 29 2.55 11.16 -0.50
N ALA A 30 2.32 10.40 -1.58
CA ALA A 30 2.14 8.95 -1.49
C ALA A 30 3.39 8.28 -0.91
N VAL A 31 4.58 8.66 -1.39
CA VAL A 31 5.85 8.14 -0.87
C VAL A 31 6.03 8.50 0.60
N GLU A 32 5.74 9.74 0.98
CA GLU A 32 5.83 10.19 2.38
C GLU A 32 4.87 9.39 3.28
N LYS A 33 3.63 9.19 2.83
CA LYS A 33 2.64 8.39 3.57
C LYS A 33 3.09 6.94 3.72
N LEU A 34 3.60 6.34 2.64
CA LEU A 34 4.13 4.99 2.69
C LEU A 34 5.25 4.87 3.74
N GLN A 35 6.21 5.80 3.72
CA GLN A 35 7.31 5.82 4.67
C GLN A 35 6.81 5.94 6.11
N GLY A 36 5.78 6.76 6.33
CA GLY A 36 5.17 6.92 7.65
C GLY A 36 4.54 5.63 8.15
N TYR A 37 3.78 4.94 7.30
CA TYR A 37 3.17 3.67 7.68
C TYR A 37 4.20 2.58 7.95
N VAL A 38 5.25 2.51 7.12
CA VAL A 38 6.34 1.55 7.31
C VAL A 38 7.07 1.81 8.62
N LEU A 39 7.31 3.08 8.94
CA LEU A 39 8.04 3.47 10.15
C LEU A 39 7.32 3.06 11.43
N ILE A 40 5.99 3.19 11.47
CA ILE A 40 5.20 2.85 12.65
C ILE A 40 4.75 1.38 12.66
N ASN A 41 5.03 0.63 11.58
CA ASN A 41 4.65 -0.77 11.49
C ASN A 41 5.51 -1.62 12.42
N ASP A 42 4.89 -2.24 13.40
CA ASP A 42 5.57 -3.12 14.37
C ASP A 42 5.25 -4.61 14.12
N ARG A 43 4.61 -4.93 12.99
CA ARG A 43 4.18 -6.29 12.65
C ARG A 43 4.94 -6.82 11.44
N LYS A 44 5.50 -8.01 11.60
CA LYS A 44 6.26 -8.69 10.53
C LYS A 44 5.36 -9.30 9.46
N ASP A 45 4.07 -9.48 9.76
CA ASP A 45 3.09 -10.08 8.86
C ASP A 45 2.42 -9.06 7.93
N ARG A 46 2.89 -7.82 7.91
CA ARG A 46 2.33 -6.76 7.09
C ARG A 46 3.33 -6.21 6.08
N THR A 47 2.81 -5.95 4.88
CA THR A 47 3.53 -5.31 3.79
C THR A 47 2.75 -4.09 3.34
N TYR A 48 3.42 -2.98 3.10
CA TYR A 48 2.81 -1.76 2.59
C TYR A 48 3.27 -1.49 1.17
N SER A 49 2.37 -1.02 0.32
CA SER A 49 2.69 -0.72 -1.07
C SER A 49 1.92 0.49 -1.57
N ILE A 50 2.41 1.08 -2.64
CA ILE A 50 1.72 2.12 -3.38
C ILE A 50 1.11 1.48 -4.62
N LEU A 51 -0.20 1.66 -4.79
CA LEU A 51 -0.90 1.28 -6.01
C LEU A 51 -1.20 2.54 -6.80
N LYS A 52 -0.84 2.52 -8.07
CA LYS A 52 -1.14 3.60 -9.01
C LYS A 52 -2.43 3.27 -9.73
N TYR A 53 -3.44 4.11 -9.54
CA TYR A 53 -4.74 3.94 -10.16
C TYR A 53 -4.88 4.92 -11.33
N GLU A 54 -4.92 4.41 -12.55
CA GLU A 54 -5.07 5.21 -13.76
C GLU A 54 -6.47 5.13 -14.33
N SER A 55 -7.11 3.96 -14.22
CA SER A 55 -8.47 3.73 -14.68
C SER A 55 -9.03 2.51 -13.97
N PRO A 56 -10.35 2.24 -14.03
CA PRO A 56 -10.92 1.03 -13.43
C PRO A 56 -10.28 -0.28 -13.90
N LEU A 57 -9.63 -0.27 -15.06
CA LEU A 57 -9.00 -1.46 -15.63
C LEU A 57 -7.49 -1.48 -15.47
N LEU A 58 -6.90 -0.44 -14.85
CA LEU A 58 -5.44 -0.34 -14.75
C LEU A 58 -5.05 0.11 -13.35
N LEU A 59 -4.67 -0.85 -12.54
CA LEU A 59 -4.16 -0.66 -11.19
C LEU A 59 -2.79 -1.33 -11.11
N THR A 60 -1.74 -0.55 -10.87
CA THR A 60 -0.36 -1.03 -10.91
C THR A 60 0.30 -0.82 -9.55
N LYS A 61 0.97 -1.87 -9.04
CA LYS A 61 1.79 -1.74 -7.84
C LYS A 61 3.12 -1.11 -8.22
N GLU A 62 3.39 0.10 -7.72
CA GLU A 62 4.62 0.83 -8.01
C GLU A 62 5.75 0.55 -7.03
N MET A 63 5.41 0.40 -5.74
CA MET A 63 6.40 0.32 -4.68
C MET A 63 5.85 -0.57 -3.57
N GLU A 64 6.70 -1.45 -3.05
CA GLU A 64 6.32 -2.34 -1.95
C GLU A 64 7.43 -2.37 -0.92
N VAL A 65 7.06 -2.26 0.36
CA VAL A 65 7.99 -2.32 1.49
C VAL A 65 7.42 -3.24 2.56
N ALA A 66 8.24 -4.15 3.01
CA ALA A 66 7.88 -5.09 4.09
C ALA A 66 8.11 -4.48 5.47
#